data_ebf54e11b5d7cf8a457a64f7b5f6c77b
#
_entry.id   ebf54e11b5d7cf8a457a64f7b5f6c77b
#
_cell.length_a   1.000
_cell.length_b   1.000
_cell.length_c   1.000
_cell.angle_alpha   90.00
_cell.angle_beta   90.00
_cell.angle_gamma   90.00
#
_symmetry.space_group_name_H-M   'P 1'
#
loop_
_entity.id
_entity.type
_entity.pdbx_description
1 polymer ?
#
loop_
_entity_poly.entity_id
_entity_poly.type
_entity_poly.pdbx_seq_one_letter_code
_entity_poly.pdbx_strand_id
1 'polypeptide(L)'
;MLASPTAFQAYRRVQATRTPREQEAEVFAIAAGRLRLAATDGTEMDRLRARADARRLFMTLRLAVMDPANQLPVPLRASIASVCDAALRDVEREKTDFEFLATICDDFRAGLSTPAAVSAA
;
A
#
# COMPACT_ATOMS: atom_id res chain seq x y z
N MET A 1 -5.64 -30.44 10.98
CA MET A 1 -4.28 -30.69 11.43
C MET A 1 -3.42 -29.44 11.32
N LEU A 2 -2.59 -29.22 12.28
CA LEU A 2 -1.74 -28.04 12.31
C LEU A 2 -0.64 -28.11 11.26
N ALA A 3 -0.27 -26.96 10.71
CA ALA A 3 0.90 -26.87 9.82
C ALA A 3 2.12 -27.37 10.60
N SER A 4 3.03 -28.06 9.90
CA SER A 4 4.23 -28.54 10.54
C SER A 4 5.10 -27.38 11.03
N PRO A 5 5.78 -27.52 12.17
CA PRO A 5 6.70 -26.50 12.64
C PRO A 5 7.75 -26.11 11.59
N THR A 6 8.17 -27.07 10.75
CA THR A 6 9.13 -26.82 9.68
C THR A 6 8.58 -25.86 8.63
N ALA A 7 7.33 -26.05 8.21
CA ALA A 7 6.70 -25.15 7.23
C ALA A 7 6.55 -23.74 7.79
N PHE A 8 6.17 -23.62 9.05
CA PHE A 8 6.05 -22.32 9.72
C PHE A 8 7.42 -21.63 9.85
N GLN A 9 8.44 -22.37 10.20
CA GLN A 9 9.80 -21.86 10.27
C GLN A 9 10.31 -21.37 8.91
N ALA A 10 10.03 -22.13 7.85
CA ALA A 10 10.40 -21.74 6.50
C ALA A 10 9.73 -20.43 6.09
N TYR A 11 8.43 -20.30 6.38
CA TYR A 11 7.69 -19.07 6.12
C TYR A 11 8.31 -17.89 6.87
N ARG A 12 8.62 -18.05 8.14
CA ARG A 12 9.24 -17.00 8.94
C ARG A 12 10.60 -16.59 8.42
N ARG A 13 11.40 -17.54 7.93
CA ARG A 13 12.69 -17.24 7.32
C ARG A 13 12.54 -16.39 6.06
N VAL A 14 11.58 -16.74 5.20
CA VAL A 14 11.30 -15.97 3.99
C VAL A 14 10.92 -14.55 4.36
N GLN A 15 10.05 -14.38 5.35
CA GLN A 15 9.66 -13.05 5.80
C GLN A 15 10.85 -12.29 6.41
N ALA A 16 11.70 -12.97 7.17
CA ALA A 16 12.85 -12.35 7.82
C ALA A 16 13.94 -11.92 6.82
N THR A 17 14.03 -12.59 5.65
CA THR A 17 15.00 -12.24 4.62
C THR A 17 14.56 -11.10 3.73
N ARG A 18 13.28 -10.72 3.76
CA ARG A 18 12.78 -9.60 2.97
C ARG A 18 13.28 -8.29 3.55
N THR A 19 13.68 -7.38 2.67
CA THR A 19 14.00 -6.02 3.09
C THR A 19 12.73 -5.31 3.53
N PRO A 20 12.82 -4.29 4.40
CA PRO A 20 11.65 -3.47 4.74
C PRO A 20 10.96 -2.91 3.51
N ARG A 21 11.74 -2.55 2.49
CA ARG A 21 11.23 -2.01 1.24
C ARG A 21 10.39 -3.03 0.46
N GLU A 22 10.84 -4.28 0.41
CA GLU A 22 10.09 -5.37 -0.20
C GLU A 22 8.79 -5.67 0.55
N GLN A 23 8.84 -5.60 1.88
CA GLN A 23 7.66 -5.78 2.72
C GLN A 23 6.62 -4.69 2.47
N GLU A 24 7.06 -3.45 2.36
CA GLU A 24 6.18 -2.33 2.05
C GLU A 24 5.57 -2.48 0.65
N ALA A 25 6.38 -2.87 -0.33
CA ALA A 25 5.89 -3.11 -1.69
C ALA A 25 4.79 -4.17 -1.70
N GLU A 26 4.93 -5.23 -0.90
CA GLU A 26 3.93 -6.28 -0.81
C GLU A 26 2.63 -5.78 -0.20
N VAL A 27 2.67 -4.90 0.78
CA VAL A 27 1.47 -4.29 1.35
C VAL A 27 0.66 -3.58 0.26
N PHE A 28 1.32 -2.83 -0.60
CA PHE A 28 0.66 -2.15 -1.71
C PHE A 28 0.12 -3.13 -2.76
N ALA A 29 0.85 -4.22 -3.03
CA ALA A 29 0.38 -5.25 -3.96
C ALA A 29 -0.90 -5.93 -3.46
N ILE A 30 -0.94 -6.27 -2.17
CA ILE A 30 -2.12 -6.87 -1.55
C ILE A 30 -3.30 -5.90 -1.59
N ALA A 31 -3.07 -4.64 -1.24
CA ALA A 31 -4.10 -3.62 -1.27
C ALA A 31 -4.67 -3.44 -2.68
N ALA A 32 -3.81 -3.37 -3.70
CA ALA A 32 -4.24 -3.25 -5.09
C ALA A 32 -5.14 -4.41 -5.52
N GLY A 33 -4.77 -5.65 -5.14
CA GLY A 33 -5.57 -6.82 -5.45
C GLY A 33 -6.96 -6.77 -4.83
N ARG A 34 -7.04 -6.37 -3.57
CA ARG A 34 -8.33 -6.23 -2.87
C ARG A 34 -9.20 -5.14 -3.45
N LEU A 35 -8.59 -4.01 -3.82
CA LEU A 35 -9.32 -2.91 -4.45
C LEU A 35 -9.88 -3.30 -5.81
N ARG A 36 -9.11 -4.05 -6.62
CA ARG A 36 -9.59 -4.53 -7.91
C ARG A 36 -10.71 -5.54 -7.79
N LEU A 37 -10.62 -6.43 -6.81
CA LEU A 37 -11.72 -7.34 -6.53
C LEU A 37 -12.99 -6.57 -6.17
N ALA A 38 -12.89 -5.56 -5.34
CA ALA A 38 -14.02 -4.70 -4.97
C ALA A 38 -14.60 -3.97 -6.18
N ALA A 39 -13.75 -3.59 -7.14
CA ALA A 39 -14.17 -2.88 -8.35
C ALA A 39 -14.97 -3.75 -9.31
N THR A 40 -14.63 -5.05 -9.40
CA THR A 40 -15.13 -5.91 -10.48
C THR A 40 -16.14 -6.94 -10.03
N ASP A 41 -15.90 -7.62 -8.92
CA ASP A 41 -16.68 -8.79 -8.51
C ASP A 41 -16.93 -8.84 -7.00
N GLY A 42 -16.71 -7.73 -6.34
CA GLY A 42 -16.87 -7.68 -4.88
C GLY A 42 -18.31 -7.56 -4.44
N THR A 43 -18.59 -8.11 -3.25
CA THR A 43 -19.84 -7.86 -2.55
C THR A 43 -19.81 -6.47 -1.93
N GLU A 44 -20.96 -6.02 -1.41
CA GLU A 44 -20.99 -4.75 -0.67
C GLU A 44 -20.05 -4.77 0.52
N MET A 45 -19.96 -5.90 1.22
CA MET A 45 -19.04 -6.06 2.35
C MET A 45 -17.57 -5.96 1.87
N ASP A 46 -17.25 -6.55 0.73
CA ASP A 46 -15.91 -6.43 0.15
C ASP A 46 -15.56 -4.98 -0.14
N ARG A 47 -16.50 -4.22 -0.68
CA ARG A 47 -16.30 -2.79 -0.95
C ARG A 47 -16.11 -1.98 0.34
N LEU A 48 -16.90 -2.26 1.37
CA LEU A 48 -16.74 -1.60 2.67
C LEU A 48 -15.37 -1.87 3.28
N ARG A 49 -14.92 -3.12 3.22
CA ARG A 49 -13.60 -3.51 3.72
C ARG A 49 -12.48 -2.85 2.92
N ALA A 50 -12.61 -2.86 1.60
CA ALA A 50 -11.62 -2.23 0.73
C ALA A 50 -11.49 -0.73 1.02
N ARG A 51 -12.62 -0.04 1.25
CA ARG A 51 -12.60 1.38 1.61
C ARG A 51 -11.91 1.61 2.95
N ALA A 52 -12.22 0.81 3.95
CA ALA A 52 -11.62 0.93 5.27
C ALA A 52 -10.11 0.67 5.21
N ASP A 53 -9.69 -0.36 4.48
CA ASP A 53 -8.28 -0.70 4.32
C ASP A 53 -7.53 0.40 3.58
N ALA A 54 -8.11 0.92 2.50
CA ALA A 54 -7.52 2.01 1.73
C ALA A 54 -7.37 3.27 2.59
N ARG A 55 -8.41 3.63 3.35
CA ARG A 55 -8.34 4.79 4.25
C ARG A 55 -7.18 4.64 5.24
N ARG A 56 -7.06 3.48 5.86
CA ARG A 56 -5.98 3.23 6.82
C ARG A 56 -4.61 3.31 6.16
N LEU A 57 -4.46 2.70 5.00
CA LEU A 57 -3.20 2.67 4.27
C LEU A 57 -2.74 4.09 3.89
N PHE A 58 -3.61 4.87 3.27
CA PHE A 58 -3.25 6.21 2.81
C PHE A 58 -3.10 7.20 3.96
N MET A 59 -3.85 7.06 5.04
CA MET A 59 -3.62 7.87 6.25
C MET A 59 -2.28 7.56 6.89
N THR A 60 -1.94 6.28 7.01
CA THR A 60 -0.65 5.87 7.57
C THR A 60 0.51 6.39 6.74
N LEU A 61 0.41 6.25 5.42
CA LEU A 61 1.45 6.76 4.52
C LEU A 61 1.58 8.28 4.61
N ARG A 62 0.45 8.98 4.64
CA ARG A 62 0.45 10.44 4.76
C ARG A 62 1.13 10.90 6.05
N LEU A 63 0.79 10.27 7.16
CA LEU A 63 1.43 10.59 8.44
C LEU A 63 2.93 10.33 8.40
N ALA A 64 3.35 9.24 7.77
CA ALA A 64 4.77 8.91 7.67
C ALA A 64 5.56 9.97 6.88
N VAL A 65 5.02 10.44 5.75
CA VAL A 65 5.74 11.44 4.94
C VAL A 65 5.66 12.85 5.52
N MET A 66 4.70 13.12 6.39
CA MET A 66 4.57 14.39 7.09
C MET A 66 5.41 14.46 8.37
N ASP A 67 5.95 13.33 8.82
CA ASP A 67 6.80 13.29 10.01
C ASP A 67 8.12 14.01 9.70
N PRO A 68 8.54 14.98 10.54
CA PRO A 68 9.81 15.68 10.32
C PRO A 68 11.03 14.76 10.29
N ALA A 69 10.94 13.58 10.92
CA ALA A 69 12.02 12.60 10.93
C ALA A 69 12.13 11.80 9.61
N ASN A 70 11.16 11.93 8.70
CA ASN A 70 11.20 11.24 7.43
C ASN A 70 12.35 11.78 6.58
N GLN A 71 13.17 10.86 6.04
CA GLN A 71 14.40 11.21 5.34
C GLN A 71 14.23 11.43 3.85
N LEU A 72 13.04 11.24 3.30
CA LEU A 72 12.80 11.53 1.90
C LEU A 72 12.93 13.04 1.63
N PRO A 73 13.37 13.42 0.41
CA PRO A 73 13.41 14.84 0.03
C PRO A 73 12.05 15.51 0.21
N VAL A 74 12.07 16.77 0.66
CA VAL A 74 10.84 17.52 0.91
C VAL A 74 9.90 17.57 -0.29
N PRO A 75 10.37 17.82 -1.54
CA PRO A 75 9.46 17.81 -2.68
C PRO A 75 8.78 16.48 -2.92
N LEU A 76 9.50 15.38 -2.70
CA LEU A 76 8.93 14.03 -2.85
C LEU A 76 7.90 13.76 -1.78
N ARG A 77 8.19 14.13 -0.52
CA ARG A 77 7.21 13.98 0.57
C ARG A 77 5.94 14.77 0.29
N ALA A 78 6.07 15.99 -0.22
CA ALA A 78 4.93 16.82 -0.57
C ALA A 78 4.09 16.18 -1.68
N SER A 79 4.74 15.62 -2.70
CA SER A 79 4.06 14.92 -3.78
C SER A 79 3.29 13.69 -3.28
N ILE A 80 3.92 12.90 -2.42
CA ILE A 80 3.28 11.71 -1.84
C ILE A 80 2.08 12.13 -0.99
N ALA A 81 2.22 13.17 -0.18
CA ALA A 81 1.13 13.68 0.64
C ALA A 81 -0.06 14.13 -0.22
N SER A 82 0.21 14.80 -1.35
CA SER A 82 -0.83 15.23 -2.28
C SER A 82 -1.57 14.05 -2.90
N VAL A 83 -0.85 12.99 -3.27
CA VAL A 83 -1.46 11.75 -3.79
C VAL A 83 -2.32 11.10 -2.71
N CYS A 84 -1.83 11.03 -1.47
CA CYS A 84 -2.61 10.49 -0.35
C CYS A 84 -3.88 11.30 -0.13
N ASP A 85 -3.81 12.63 -0.20
CA ASP A 85 -4.99 13.48 -0.06
C ASP A 85 -6.03 13.21 -1.15
N ALA A 86 -5.59 13.02 -2.39
CA ALA A 86 -6.49 12.68 -3.49
C ALA A 86 -7.13 11.31 -3.27
N ALA A 87 -6.34 10.32 -2.83
CA ALA A 87 -6.84 8.99 -2.53
C ALA A 87 -7.86 9.02 -1.38
N LEU A 88 -7.57 9.76 -0.32
CA LEU A 88 -8.46 9.88 0.84
C LEU A 88 -9.76 10.58 0.47
N ARG A 89 -9.73 11.59 -0.40
CA ARG A 89 -10.95 12.21 -0.90
C ARG A 89 -11.81 11.22 -1.68
N ASP A 90 -11.18 10.40 -2.53
CA ASP A 90 -11.92 9.40 -3.31
C ASP A 90 -12.54 8.33 -2.42
N VAL A 91 -11.84 7.90 -1.38
CA VAL A 91 -12.36 6.92 -0.42
C VAL A 91 -13.67 7.40 0.22
N GLU A 92 -13.80 8.70 0.45
CA GLU A 92 -14.99 9.28 1.08
C GLU A 92 -16.14 9.55 0.10
N ARG A 93 -15.93 9.38 -1.20
CA ARG A 93 -16.99 9.59 -2.18
C ARG A 93 -18.03 8.48 -2.10
N GLU A 94 -19.27 8.82 -2.39
CA GLU A 94 -20.35 7.83 -2.45
C GLU A 94 -20.02 6.71 -3.43
N LYS A 95 -19.49 7.06 -4.60
CA LYS A 95 -18.99 6.10 -5.58
C LYS A 95 -17.47 6.13 -5.60
N THR A 96 -16.88 5.37 -4.73
CA THR A 96 -15.43 5.23 -4.67
C THR A 96 -14.89 4.61 -5.95
N ASP A 97 -13.87 5.20 -6.52
CA ASP A 97 -13.18 4.67 -7.69
C ASP A 97 -12.09 3.70 -7.26
N PHE A 98 -12.47 2.44 -7.07
CA PHE A 98 -11.54 1.42 -6.59
C PHE A 98 -10.39 1.17 -7.56
N GLU A 99 -10.63 1.28 -8.86
CA GLU A 99 -9.58 1.09 -9.88
C GLU A 99 -8.54 2.20 -9.79
N PHE A 100 -8.96 3.45 -9.58
CA PHE A 100 -8.06 4.58 -9.35
C PHE A 100 -7.18 4.34 -8.12
N LEU A 101 -7.78 3.91 -7.02
CA LEU A 101 -7.03 3.62 -5.79
C LEU A 101 -6.04 2.47 -5.99
N ALA A 102 -6.42 1.44 -6.73
CA ALA A 102 -5.54 0.32 -7.05
C ALA A 102 -4.35 0.77 -7.90
N THR A 103 -4.59 1.66 -8.86
CA THR A 103 -3.51 2.22 -9.69
C THR A 103 -2.51 3.00 -8.85
N ILE A 104 -2.99 3.79 -7.88
CA ILE A 104 -2.10 4.49 -6.95
C ILE A 104 -1.24 3.48 -6.17
N CYS A 105 -1.83 2.40 -5.68
CA CYS A 105 -1.10 1.36 -4.98
C CYS A 105 -0.03 0.71 -5.87
N ASP A 106 -0.36 0.44 -7.14
CA ASP A 106 0.60 -0.10 -8.09
C ASP A 106 1.78 0.85 -8.31
N ASP A 107 1.51 2.14 -8.40
CA ASP A 107 2.56 3.15 -8.59
C ASP A 107 3.50 3.20 -7.40
N PHE A 108 2.97 3.15 -6.17
CA PHE A 108 3.81 3.08 -4.98
C PHE A 108 4.62 1.79 -4.93
N ARG A 109 3.99 0.66 -5.27
CA ARG A 109 4.70 -0.62 -5.33
C ARG A 109 5.85 -0.57 -6.32
N ALA A 110 5.63 -0.03 -7.51
CA ALA A 110 6.66 0.10 -8.53
C ALA A 110 7.83 0.96 -8.03
N GLY A 111 7.54 2.08 -7.37
CA GLY A 111 8.55 2.95 -6.79
C GLY A 111 9.39 2.25 -5.73
N LEU A 112 8.76 1.43 -4.87
CA LEU A 112 9.43 0.68 -3.83
C LEU A 112 10.25 -0.49 -4.39
N SER A 113 9.88 -1.01 -5.56
CA SER A 113 10.63 -2.08 -6.24
C SER A 113 11.79 -1.56 -7.07
N THR A 114 11.88 -0.25 -7.28
CA THR A 114 12.97 0.37 -8.03
C THR A 114 14.26 0.34 -7.21
N PRO A 115 15.42 0.04 -7.82
CA PRO A 115 16.69 0.08 -7.11
C PRO A 115 16.95 1.44 -6.45
N ALA A 116 17.58 1.42 -5.28
CA ALA A 116 17.81 2.62 -4.48
C ALA A 116 18.60 3.70 -5.23
N ALA A 117 19.50 3.31 -6.13
CA ALA A 117 20.29 4.24 -6.92
C ALA A 117 19.45 5.17 -7.79
N VAL A 118 18.30 4.70 -8.26
CA VAL A 118 17.38 5.49 -9.08
C VAL A 118 16.69 6.56 -8.22
N SER A 119 16.36 6.25 -6.99
CA SER A 119 15.68 7.19 -6.11
C SER A 119 16.59 8.31 -5.62
N ALA A 120 17.90 8.20 -5.78
CA ALA A 120 18.87 9.23 -5.40
C ALA A 120 19.07 10.31 -6.47
N ALA A 121 18.56 10.08 -7.66
CA ALA A 121 18.73 11.01 -8.78
C ALA A 121 17.92 12.29 -8.62
#